data_1320d67e0e9ef37f9723a986b3adbd3a
#
_entry.id   1320d67e0e9ef37f9723a986b3adbd3a
#
_cell.length_a   1.000
_cell.length_b   1.000
_cell.length_c   1.000
_cell.angle_alpha   90.00
_cell.angle_beta   90.00
_cell.angle_gamma   90.00
#
_symmetry.space_group_name_H-M   'P 1'
#
loop_
_entity.id
_entity.type
_entity.pdbx_description
1 polymer ?
#
loop_
_entity_poly.entity_id
_entity_poly.type
_entity_poly.pdbx_seq_one_letter_code
_entity_poly.pdbx_strand_id
1 'polypeptide(L)'
;MAIAQLPGFLLAFALAWALYFLGVALLPASSMFGPVSEAILLQLDFALLAGIAALATWLLSDGIASRPSHDAGGTVANDDRLRLASRVSLALSGVGLLALFVDKVFVQHIDYFGGLAAARIEWASLGAERDGISSMWSALGYLLSTCFFVAVALLVMRPETFSSTERVIAWLSSLGLVLGNSVLTGGRSFLLLLAAAVVAFAFLRSDLGKSLPRIRFKGILAFSAAIAAAGAYVLYVFAARAELTEIDVHRYAVEMLEFLGGQPTPAFEQLSGDTWFGRLAGLLALALAYLVHSAFTFAAIVEAPPQHGDLLFGYLRELAAKLGLTDRPDLDWLLAGRFPSLPGALYLDGGVALLAVGALALGVLMALSARLCQRYPWSLTALSVWVAVQTTALLSPLLMAAEVLSYPFVIVEFLLIAAVARVSRLRASAPATHPVRPAERG
;
A
#
# COMPACT_ATOMS: atom_id res chain seq x y z
N MET A 1 -25.11 29.90 3.05
CA MET A 1 -24.65 28.59 2.54
C MET A 1 -23.18 28.45 2.93
N ALA A 2 -22.86 27.69 3.98
CA ALA A 2 -21.47 27.40 4.30
C ALA A 2 -20.90 26.60 3.11
N ILE A 3 -19.77 27.04 2.56
CA ILE A 3 -19.03 26.28 1.56
C ILE A 3 -18.71 24.94 2.26
N ALA A 4 -19.41 23.88 1.87
CA ALA A 4 -19.17 22.55 2.40
C ALA A 4 -17.69 22.25 2.15
N GLN A 5 -16.89 22.14 3.21
CA GLN A 5 -15.50 21.79 3.09
C GLN A 5 -15.43 20.45 2.36
N LEU A 6 -14.63 20.39 1.30
CA LEU A 6 -14.37 19.15 0.58
C LEU A 6 -13.91 18.07 1.58
N PRO A 7 -14.47 16.86 1.52
CA PRO A 7 -14.02 15.75 2.37
C PRO A 7 -12.51 15.49 2.19
N GLY A 8 -11.81 15.23 3.28
CA GLY A 8 -10.36 15.07 3.26
C GLY A 8 -9.90 13.93 2.36
N PHE A 9 -10.68 12.85 2.25
CA PHE A 9 -10.35 11.75 1.37
C PHE A 9 -10.36 12.13 -0.13
N LEU A 10 -11.26 13.05 -0.54
CA LEU A 10 -11.27 13.57 -1.92
C LEU A 10 -10.04 14.46 -2.18
N LEU A 11 -9.66 15.26 -1.19
CA LEU A 11 -8.44 16.04 -1.30
C LEU A 11 -7.20 15.15 -1.41
N ALA A 12 -7.12 14.09 -0.61
CA ALA A 12 -6.02 13.12 -0.68
C ALA A 12 -5.95 12.45 -2.05
N PHE A 13 -7.09 12.03 -2.59
CA PHE A 13 -7.19 11.43 -3.92
C PHE A 13 -6.74 12.41 -5.01
N ALA A 14 -7.25 13.65 -4.99
CA ALA A 14 -6.86 14.68 -5.96
C ALA A 14 -5.36 15.01 -5.90
N LEU A 15 -4.79 15.09 -4.68
CA LEU A 15 -3.36 15.31 -4.49
C LEU A 15 -2.52 14.14 -5.03
N ALA A 16 -2.93 12.89 -4.82
CA ALA A 16 -2.22 11.73 -5.36
C ALA A 16 -2.15 11.77 -6.88
N TRP A 17 -3.26 12.07 -7.55
CA TRP A 17 -3.31 12.22 -9.01
C TRP A 17 -2.52 13.43 -9.51
N ALA A 18 -2.62 14.57 -8.82
CA ALA A 18 -1.85 15.78 -9.18
C ALA A 18 -0.34 15.54 -9.09
N LEU A 19 0.12 14.88 -8.01
CA LEU A 19 1.53 14.52 -7.84
C LEU A 19 1.99 13.52 -8.90
N TYR A 20 1.15 12.57 -9.27
CA TYR A 20 1.43 11.63 -10.35
C TYR A 20 1.62 12.35 -11.70
N PHE A 21 0.66 13.19 -12.12
CA PHE A 21 0.78 13.94 -13.36
C PHE A 21 1.97 14.92 -13.36
N LEU A 22 2.26 15.53 -12.22
CA LEU A 22 3.47 16.35 -12.06
C LEU A 22 4.73 15.49 -12.25
N GLY A 23 4.74 14.29 -11.68
CA GLY A 23 5.85 13.34 -11.85
C GLY A 23 6.04 12.91 -13.30
N VAL A 24 4.95 12.63 -14.04
CA VAL A 24 5.01 12.33 -15.47
C VAL A 24 5.59 13.51 -16.26
N ALA A 25 5.15 14.73 -15.95
CA ALA A 25 5.63 15.95 -16.62
C ALA A 25 7.12 16.26 -16.33
N LEU A 26 7.61 15.87 -15.16
CA LEU A 26 9.00 16.11 -14.74
C LEU A 26 9.97 15.02 -15.21
N LEU A 27 9.45 13.87 -15.65
CA LEU A 27 10.30 12.75 -16.09
C LEU A 27 11.01 13.12 -17.40
N PRO A 28 12.35 13.01 -17.50
CA PRO A 28 13.09 13.36 -18.71
C PRO A 28 13.01 12.24 -19.76
N ALA A 29 11.80 11.77 -20.08
CA ALA A 29 11.56 10.71 -21.05
C ALA A 29 10.19 10.88 -21.74
N SER A 30 10.08 10.40 -22.97
CA SER A 30 8.83 10.19 -23.71
C SER A 30 8.49 8.71 -23.72
N SER A 31 7.30 8.34 -24.19
CA SER A 31 6.93 6.93 -24.35
C SER A 31 7.51 6.33 -25.64
N MET A 32 7.96 5.08 -25.55
CA MET A 32 8.33 4.25 -26.72
C MET A 32 7.11 3.66 -27.43
N PHE A 33 5.95 3.60 -26.78
CA PHE A 33 4.73 2.94 -27.26
C PHE A 33 3.73 3.91 -27.91
N GLY A 34 4.20 5.04 -28.42
CA GLY A 34 3.32 6.06 -29.01
C GLY A 34 3.01 7.22 -28.06
N PRO A 35 2.09 8.12 -28.44
CA PRO A 35 1.82 9.32 -27.68
C PRO A 35 1.16 8.98 -26.32
N VAL A 36 1.82 9.35 -25.24
CA VAL A 36 1.28 9.20 -23.85
C VAL A 36 -0.02 9.98 -23.66
N SER A 37 -0.33 10.91 -24.58
CA SER A 37 -1.48 11.81 -24.46
C SER A 37 -2.82 11.07 -24.31
N GLU A 38 -3.04 9.99 -25.06
CA GLU A 38 -4.28 9.22 -24.95
C GLU A 38 -4.37 8.48 -23.62
N ALA A 39 -3.29 7.83 -23.21
CA ALA A 39 -3.20 7.18 -21.90
C ALA A 39 -3.40 8.18 -20.73
N ILE A 40 -2.82 9.39 -20.83
CA ILE A 40 -3.00 10.45 -19.82
C ILE A 40 -4.45 10.94 -19.81
N LEU A 41 -5.09 11.12 -20.97
CA LEU A 41 -6.50 11.53 -21.04
C LEU A 41 -7.41 10.48 -20.40
N LEU A 42 -7.22 9.20 -20.71
CA LEU A 42 -7.98 8.11 -20.10
C LEU A 42 -7.76 8.03 -18.57
N GLN A 43 -6.54 8.29 -18.10
CA GLN A 43 -6.24 8.37 -16.68
C GLN A 43 -6.91 9.58 -16.01
N LEU A 44 -6.93 10.72 -16.71
CA LEU A 44 -7.61 11.93 -16.23
C LEU A 44 -9.13 11.70 -16.17
N ASP A 45 -9.72 11.10 -17.21
CA ASP A 45 -11.14 10.74 -17.24
C ASP A 45 -11.50 9.80 -16.10
N PHE A 46 -10.67 8.78 -15.82
CA PHE A 46 -10.83 7.89 -14.68
C PHE A 46 -10.84 8.69 -13.36
N ALA A 47 -9.84 9.55 -13.16
CA ALA A 47 -9.72 10.34 -11.93
C ALA A 47 -10.91 11.29 -11.74
N LEU A 48 -11.36 11.97 -12.80
CA LEU A 48 -12.50 12.87 -12.78
C LEU A 48 -13.80 12.12 -12.50
N LEU A 49 -14.06 11.00 -13.20
CA LEU A 49 -15.25 10.19 -12.98
C LEU A 49 -15.31 9.63 -11.56
N ALA A 50 -14.19 9.11 -11.04
CA ALA A 50 -14.12 8.63 -9.66
C ALA A 50 -14.33 9.76 -8.65
N GLY A 51 -13.72 10.93 -8.87
CA GLY A 51 -13.89 12.12 -8.03
C GLY A 51 -15.34 12.62 -8.00
N ILE A 52 -15.98 12.72 -9.17
CA ILE A 52 -17.39 13.15 -9.31
C ILE A 52 -18.31 12.14 -8.63
N ALA A 53 -18.14 10.83 -8.87
CA ALA A 53 -18.94 9.79 -8.24
C ALA A 53 -18.78 9.80 -6.72
N ALA A 54 -17.56 10.00 -6.22
CA ALA A 54 -17.29 10.11 -4.79
C ALA A 54 -17.99 11.32 -4.16
N LEU A 55 -17.88 12.50 -4.80
CA LEU A 55 -18.53 13.72 -4.33
C LEU A 55 -20.06 13.59 -4.35
N ALA A 56 -20.62 13.09 -5.45
CA ALA A 56 -22.06 12.89 -5.58
C ALA A 56 -22.59 11.91 -4.51
N THR A 57 -21.91 10.77 -4.33
CA THR A 57 -22.27 9.78 -3.30
C THR A 57 -22.15 10.36 -1.90
N TRP A 58 -21.10 11.13 -1.64
CA TRP A 58 -20.90 11.82 -0.36
C TRP A 58 -22.06 12.76 -0.04
N LEU A 59 -22.45 13.61 -0.98
CA LEU A 59 -23.56 14.57 -0.81
C LEU A 59 -24.92 13.87 -0.64
N LEU A 60 -25.17 12.79 -1.39
CA LEU A 60 -26.43 12.03 -1.32
C LEU A 60 -26.51 11.16 -0.07
N SER A 61 -25.39 10.79 0.55
CA SER A 61 -25.36 9.87 1.70
C SER A 61 -25.38 10.55 3.07
N ASP A 62 -25.66 11.85 3.16
CA ASP A 62 -25.70 12.59 4.43
C ASP A 62 -26.67 11.99 5.45
N GLY A 63 -27.80 11.42 5.00
CA GLY A 63 -28.75 10.72 5.86
C GLY A 63 -28.22 9.46 6.54
N ILE A 64 -27.16 8.83 6.00
CA ILE A 64 -26.55 7.62 6.55
C ILE A 64 -25.69 7.93 7.79
N ALA A 65 -25.07 9.10 7.82
CA ALA A 65 -24.17 9.53 8.91
C ALA A 65 -24.93 10.09 10.13
N SER A 66 -26.19 10.47 9.99
CA SER A 66 -26.93 11.30 10.94
C SER A 66 -27.38 10.62 12.24
N ARG A 67 -27.03 9.35 12.45
CA ARG A 67 -27.25 8.67 13.74
C ARG A 67 -25.95 8.05 14.24
N PRO A 68 -25.12 8.78 15.01
CA PRO A 68 -24.05 8.11 15.74
C PRO A 68 -24.67 7.04 16.63
N SER A 69 -24.18 5.81 16.50
CA SER A 69 -24.63 4.74 17.39
C SER A 69 -24.25 5.13 18.82
N HIS A 70 -25.23 5.29 19.68
CA HIS A 70 -25.11 5.75 21.07
C HIS A 70 -24.44 4.73 22.00
N ASP A 71 -23.67 3.76 21.48
CA ASP A 71 -22.82 2.86 22.28
C ASP A 71 -21.51 3.55 22.75
N ALA A 72 -21.61 4.85 23.09
CA ALA A 72 -20.53 5.65 23.65
C ALA A 72 -20.25 5.37 25.16
N GLY A 73 -20.93 4.38 25.74
CA GLY A 73 -20.78 4.02 27.14
C GLY A 73 -19.61 3.06 27.40
N GLY A 74 -18.37 3.55 27.43
CA GLY A 74 -17.27 2.69 27.83
C GLY A 74 -15.90 3.12 27.31
N THR A 75 -15.51 4.37 27.52
CA THR A 75 -14.25 4.89 26.98
C THR A 75 -13.01 4.15 27.49
N VAL A 76 -12.91 3.83 28.77
CA VAL A 76 -11.72 3.19 29.37
C VAL A 76 -11.59 1.72 28.96
N ALA A 77 -12.67 0.95 29.03
CA ALA A 77 -12.65 -0.46 28.62
C ALA A 77 -12.37 -0.64 27.11
N ASN A 78 -12.62 0.40 26.31
CA ASN A 78 -12.34 0.40 24.88
C ASN A 78 -10.87 0.72 24.58
N ASP A 79 -10.24 1.57 25.36
CA ASP A 79 -8.83 1.96 25.20
C ASP A 79 -7.87 0.81 25.46
N ASP A 80 -8.10 0.01 26.52
CA ASP A 80 -7.26 -1.16 26.80
C ASP A 80 -7.34 -2.22 25.70
N ARG A 81 -8.50 -2.36 25.06
CA ARG A 81 -8.67 -3.26 23.92
C ARG A 81 -7.93 -2.78 22.67
N LEU A 82 -7.96 -1.47 22.42
CA LEU A 82 -7.22 -0.90 21.29
C LEU A 82 -5.71 -1.03 21.52
N ARG A 83 -5.24 -0.87 22.75
CA ARG A 83 -3.84 -1.16 23.11
C ARG A 83 -3.50 -2.63 22.91
N LEU A 84 -4.38 -3.54 23.36
CA LEU A 84 -4.20 -4.98 23.15
C LEU A 84 -4.17 -5.31 21.65
N ALA A 85 -5.12 -4.81 20.87
CA ALA A 85 -5.16 -5.01 19.41
C ALA A 85 -3.87 -4.54 18.73
N SER A 86 -3.35 -3.37 19.11
CA SER A 86 -2.08 -2.86 18.61
C SER A 86 -0.90 -3.77 18.99
N ARG A 87 -0.80 -4.20 20.24
CA ARG A 87 0.28 -5.09 20.71
C ARG A 87 0.22 -6.46 20.02
N VAL A 88 -0.97 -7.04 19.89
CA VAL A 88 -1.19 -8.32 19.20
C VAL A 88 -0.82 -8.20 17.73
N SER A 89 -1.22 -7.10 17.08
CA SER A 89 -0.89 -6.89 15.66
C SER A 89 0.62 -6.79 15.43
N LEU A 90 1.35 -6.07 16.27
CA LEU A 90 2.81 -5.97 16.18
C LEU A 90 3.49 -7.31 16.47
N ALA A 91 3.01 -8.07 17.46
CA ALA A 91 3.54 -9.40 17.76
C ALA A 91 3.32 -10.39 16.60
N LEU A 92 2.10 -10.41 16.02
CA LEU A 92 1.80 -11.26 14.86
C LEU A 92 2.65 -10.86 13.65
N SER A 93 2.85 -9.56 13.40
CA SER A 93 3.76 -9.12 12.33
C SER A 93 5.20 -9.56 12.58
N GLY A 94 5.66 -9.53 13.83
CA GLY A 94 6.98 -10.04 14.18
C GLY A 94 7.12 -11.55 13.89
N VAL A 95 6.09 -12.33 14.23
CA VAL A 95 6.04 -13.77 13.88
C VAL A 95 6.03 -13.97 12.37
N GLY A 96 5.23 -13.16 11.64
CA GLY A 96 5.19 -13.20 10.18
C GLY A 96 6.55 -12.87 9.54
N LEU A 97 7.22 -11.83 10.02
CA LEU A 97 8.54 -11.46 9.53
C LEU A 97 9.59 -12.55 9.82
N LEU A 98 9.53 -13.17 10.99
CA LEU A 98 10.38 -14.30 11.34
C LEU A 98 10.11 -15.52 10.42
N ALA A 99 8.84 -15.78 10.12
CA ALA A 99 8.47 -16.86 9.20
C ALA A 99 9.00 -16.59 7.78
N LEU A 100 8.89 -15.35 7.27
CA LEU A 100 9.52 -14.96 6.01
C LEU A 100 11.04 -15.11 6.03
N PHE A 101 11.69 -14.72 7.13
CA PHE A 101 13.11 -14.89 7.28
C PHE A 101 13.51 -16.37 7.23
N VAL A 102 12.80 -17.24 7.95
CA VAL A 102 13.03 -18.70 7.89
C VAL A 102 12.85 -19.21 6.47
N ASP A 103 11.79 -18.82 5.79
CA ASP A 103 11.56 -19.22 4.40
C ASP A 103 12.69 -18.78 3.46
N LYS A 104 13.07 -17.50 3.51
CA LYS A 104 14.06 -16.95 2.59
C LYS A 104 15.48 -17.50 2.84
N VAL A 105 15.89 -17.51 4.10
CA VAL A 105 17.27 -17.85 4.46
C VAL A 105 17.50 -19.37 4.55
N PHE A 106 16.57 -20.10 5.20
CA PHE A 106 16.78 -21.53 5.48
C PHE A 106 16.08 -22.47 4.48
N VAL A 107 14.97 -22.06 3.85
CA VAL A 107 14.28 -22.93 2.87
C VAL A 107 14.72 -22.61 1.45
N GLN A 108 14.82 -21.33 1.11
CA GLN A 108 15.24 -20.91 -0.24
C GLN A 108 16.75 -20.68 -0.37
N HIS A 109 17.49 -20.67 0.75
CA HIS A 109 18.95 -20.48 0.82
C HIS A 109 19.45 -19.17 0.20
N ILE A 110 18.62 -18.10 0.20
CA ILE A 110 19.02 -16.81 -0.35
C ILE A 110 20.11 -16.18 0.50
N ASP A 111 21.21 -15.80 -0.13
CA ASP A 111 22.34 -15.15 0.54
C ASP A 111 22.13 -13.63 0.64
N TYR A 112 21.64 -13.18 1.79
CA TYR A 112 21.52 -11.74 2.10
C TYR A 112 22.87 -11.10 2.51
N PHE A 113 23.87 -11.88 2.87
CA PHE A 113 25.19 -11.39 3.26
C PHE A 113 26.04 -11.00 2.05
N GLY A 114 25.79 -11.62 0.89
CA GLY A 114 26.37 -11.22 -0.40
C GLY A 114 25.86 -9.89 -0.95
N GLY A 115 24.87 -9.27 -0.27
CA GLY A 115 24.30 -7.97 -0.63
C GLY A 115 22.81 -8.03 -1.01
N LEU A 116 22.06 -6.98 -0.65
CA LEU A 116 20.62 -6.93 -0.86
C LEU A 116 20.21 -6.96 -2.34
N ALA A 117 21.04 -6.43 -3.24
CA ALA A 117 20.76 -6.41 -4.66
C ALA A 117 20.95 -7.82 -5.27
N ALA A 118 22.03 -8.54 -4.89
CA ALA A 118 22.27 -9.92 -5.30
C ALA A 118 21.16 -10.86 -4.78
N ALA A 119 20.82 -10.76 -3.49
CA ALA A 119 19.72 -11.54 -2.89
C ALA A 119 18.38 -11.30 -3.62
N ARG A 120 18.11 -10.08 -4.10
CA ARG A 120 16.92 -9.76 -4.87
C ARG A 120 16.90 -10.45 -6.23
N ILE A 121 18.03 -10.48 -6.94
CA ILE A 121 18.15 -11.15 -8.24
C ILE A 121 17.93 -12.65 -8.04
N GLU A 122 18.59 -13.25 -7.06
CA GLU A 122 18.44 -14.66 -6.72
C GLU A 122 16.99 -15.02 -6.36
N TRP A 123 16.35 -14.19 -5.54
CA TRP A 123 14.93 -14.39 -5.19
C TRP A 123 14.02 -14.28 -6.42
N ALA A 124 14.31 -13.36 -7.36
CA ALA A 124 13.50 -13.19 -8.56
C ALA A 124 13.64 -14.39 -9.51
N SER A 125 14.86 -14.93 -9.70
CA SER A 125 15.11 -16.11 -10.53
C SER A 125 14.42 -17.35 -9.94
N LEU A 126 14.58 -17.60 -8.64
CA LEU A 126 13.91 -18.70 -7.94
C LEU A 126 12.36 -18.57 -8.01
N GLY A 127 11.84 -17.34 -8.00
CA GLY A 127 10.41 -17.08 -8.14
C GLY A 127 9.87 -17.38 -9.54
N ALA A 128 10.67 -17.14 -10.58
CA ALA A 128 10.32 -17.43 -11.96
C ALA A 128 10.33 -18.95 -12.27
N GLU A 129 11.27 -19.68 -11.67
CA GLU A 129 11.41 -21.12 -11.88
C GLU A 129 10.45 -21.99 -11.04
N ARG A 130 9.80 -21.40 -10.06
CA ARG A 130 9.00 -22.14 -9.09
C ARG A 130 7.51 -22.11 -9.41
N ASP A 131 6.92 -23.28 -9.52
CA ASP A 131 5.47 -23.46 -9.48
C ASP A 131 5.01 -23.59 -8.02
N GLY A 132 4.19 -22.64 -7.57
CA GLY A 132 3.56 -22.70 -6.27
C GLY A 132 4.22 -21.89 -5.14
N ILE A 133 3.80 -22.19 -3.90
CA ILE A 133 4.28 -21.55 -2.68
C ILE A 133 5.59 -22.23 -2.26
N SER A 134 6.62 -21.45 -1.88
CA SER A 134 7.93 -21.99 -1.50
C SER A 134 7.87 -22.91 -0.28
N SER A 135 7.07 -22.53 0.71
CA SER A 135 6.92 -23.26 1.95
C SER A 135 5.70 -22.79 2.75
N MET A 136 5.31 -23.54 3.77
CA MET A 136 4.31 -23.09 4.74
C MET A 136 4.77 -21.86 5.52
N TRP A 137 6.09 -21.67 5.72
CA TRP A 137 6.66 -20.49 6.33
C TRP A 137 6.43 -19.24 5.48
N SER A 138 6.55 -19.37 4.16
CA SER A 138 6.23 -18.28 3.23
C SER A 138 4.75 -17.86 3.33
N ALA A 139 3.83 -18.84 3.31
CA ALA A 139 2.39 -18.58 3.43
C ALA A 139 2.06 -17.87 4.75
N LEU A 140 2.56 -18.39 5.88
CA LEU A 140 2.37 -17.80 7.20
C LEU A 140 3.01 -16.40 7.29
N GLY A 141 4.18 -16.25 6.70
CA GLY A 141 4.91 -15.00 6.64
C GLY A 141 4.14 -13.91 5.92
N TYR A 142 3.66 -14.15 4.71
CA TYR A 142 2.86 -13.18 3.96
C TYR A 142 1.52 -12.88 4.63
N LEU A 143 0.89 -13.88 5.27
CA LEU A 143 -0.38 -13.69 5.98
C LEU A 143 -0.26 -12.79 7.22
N LEU A 144 0.85 -12.87 7.95
CA LEU A 144 0.97 -12.20 9.25
C LEU A 144 1.88 -10.97 9.23
N SER A 145 2.81 -10.88 8.30
CA SER A 145 3.85 -9.83 8.33
C SER A 145 3.31 -8.41 8.18
N THR A 146 2.11 -8.25 7.65
CA THR A 146 1.44 -6.96 7.44
C THR A 146 0.46 -6.57 8.55
N CYS A 147 0.25 -7.40 9.58
CA CYS A 147 -0.62 -7.07 10.73
C CYS A 147 -0.30 -5.72 11.39
N PHE A 148 0.93 -5.21 11.29
CA PHE A 148 1.33 -3.90 11.82
C PHE A 148 0.48 -2.74 11.28
N PHE A 149 -0.17 -2.88 10.12
CA PHE A 149 -1.07 -1.84 9.59
C PHE A 149 -2.21 -1.53 10.56
N VAL A 150 -2.67 -2.51 11.36
CA VAL A 150 -3.67 -2.29 12.40
C VAL A 150 -3.12 -1.39 13.50
N ALA A 151 -1.88 -1.61 13.95
CA ALA A 151 -1.23 -0.74 14.93
C ALA A 151 -1.04 0.68 14.38
N VAL A 152 -0.60 0.81 13.11
CA VAL A 152 -0.46 2.11 12.43
C VAL A 152 -1.81 2.84 12.36
N ALA A 153 -2.88 2.14 11.96
CA ALA A 153 -4.23 2.70 11.93
C ALA A 153 -4.63 3.29 13.29
N LEU A 154 -4.41 2.52 14.36
CA LEU A 154 -4.75 2.93 15.73
C LEU A 154 -3.87 4.10 16.20
N LEU A 155 -2.58 4.09 15.88
CA LEU A 155 -1.65 5.19 16.21
C LEU A 155 -2.02 6.50 15.54
N VAL A 156 -2.50 6.47 14.29
CA VAL A 156 -2.95 7.66 13.58
C VAL A 156 -4.33 8.11 14.06
N MET A 157 -5.26 7.16 14.18
CA MET A 157 -6.66 7.46 14.50
C MET A 157 -6.89 7.83 15.97
N ARG A 158 -6.15 7.21 16.89
CA ARG A 158 -6.31 7.38 18.35
C ARG A 158 -4.97 7.46 19.11
N PRO A 159 -4.10 8.41 18.77
CA PRO A 159 -2.82 8.53 19.47
C PRO A 159 -3.00 8.82 20.98
N GLU A 160 -4.14 9.39 21.37
CA GLU A 160 -4.50 9.68 22.75
C GLU A 160 -4.66 8.41 23.62
N THR A 161 -4.99 7.28 23.03
CA THR A 161 -5.11 5.99 23.72
C THR A 161 -3.76 5.48 24.25
N PHE A 162 -2.67 5.87 23.62
CA PHE A 162 -1.33 5.37 23.90
C PHE A 162 -0.50 6.38 24.68
N SER A 163 0.28 5.93 25.67
CA SER A 163 1.32 6.74 26.29
C SER A 163 2.38 7.17 25.28
N SER A 164 3.17 8.19 25.62
CA SER A 164 4.25 8.67 24.72
C SER A 164 5.26 7.57 24.39
N THR A 165 5.62 6.75 25.38
CA THR A 165 6.55 5.63 25.19
C THR A 165 5.96 4.54 24.32
N GLU A 166 4.69 4.15 24.54
CA GLU A 166 4.02 3.15 23.69
C GLU A 166 3.92 3.61 22.25
N ARG A 167 3.63 4.89 21.98
CA ARG A 167 3.60 5.45 20.63
C ARG A 167 4.95 5.34 19.94
N VAL A 168 6.02 5.71 20.63
CA VAL A 168 7.38 5.62 20.06
C VAL A 168 7.74 4.16 19.76
N ILE A 169 7.52 3.25 20.70
CA ILE A 169 7.79 1.82 20.50
C ILE A 169 6.98 1.28 19.32
N ALA A 170 5.68 1.58 19.26
CA ALA A 170 4.82 1.06 18.21
C ALA A 170 5.20 1.61 16.81
N TRP A 171 5.58 2.89 16.71
CA TRP A 171 6.09 3.45 15.45
C TRP A 171 7.43 2.85 15.03
N LEU A 172 8.38 2.72 15.96
CA LEU A 172 9.68 2.09 15.67
C LEU A 172 9.53 0.63 15.29
N SER A 173 8.66 -0.12 15.98
CA SER A 173 8.36 -1.51 15.63
C SER A 173 7.72 -1.60 14.24
N SER A 174 6.73 -0.76 13.93
CA SER A 174 6.09 -0.74 12.61
C SER A 174 7.09 -0.41 11.50
N LEU A 175 7.96 0.57 11.72
CA LEU A 175 9.00 0.93 10.76
C LEU A 175 10.01 -0.23 10.57
N GLY A 176 10.45 -0.86 11.66
CA GLY A 176 11.34 -2.02 11.62
C GLY A 176 10.73 -3.19 10.86
N LEU A 177 9.42 -3.45 11.07
CA LEU A 177 8.68 -4.49 10.36
C LEU A 177 8.55 -4.19 8.85
N VAL A 178 8.26 -2.94 8.47
CA VAL A 178 8.21 -2.51 7.06
C VAL A 178 9.56 -2.66 6.38
N LEU A 179 10.63 -2.20 7.04
CA LEU A 179 11.99 -2.32 6.50
C LEU A 179 12.40 -3.79 6.38
N GLY A 180 12.13 -4.60 7.40
CA GLY A 180 12.39 -6.04 7.37
C GLY A 180 11.66 -6.74 6.22
N ASN A 181 10.36 -6.45 6.03
CA ASN A 181 9.61 -6.95 4.89
C ASN A 181 10.22 -6.50 3.55
N SER A 182 10.56 -5.22 3.43
CA SER A 182 11.16 -4.66 2.21
C SER A 182 12.51 -5.32 1.88
N VAL A 183 13.32 -5.62 2.90
CA VAL A 183 14.59 -6.33 2.74
C VAL A 183 14.36 -7.78 2.29
N LEU A 184 13.52 -8.53 3.01
CA LEU A 184 13.30 -9.95 2.73
C LEU A 184 12.58 -10.20 1.41
N THR A 185 11.68 -9.33 1.00
CA THR A 185 10.94 -9.45 -0.27
C THR A 185 11.57 -8.65 -1.41
N GLY A 186 12.57 -7.82 -1.11
CA GLY A 186 13.16 -6.88 -2.07
C GLY A 186 12.15 -5.89 -2.67
N GLY A 187 10.93 -5.83 -2.12
CA GLY A 187 9.83 -5.01 -2.62
C GLY A 187 9.75 -3.66 -1.89
N ARG A 188 9.57 -2.58 -2.65
CA ARG A 188 9.37 -1.21 -2.12
C ARG A 188 7.89 -0.88 -1.94
N SER A 189 7.02 -1.71 -2.46
CA SER A 189 5.56 -1.55 -2.40
C SER A 189 5.02 -1.47 -0.98
N PHE A 190 5.65 -2.14 -0.01
CA PHE A 190 5.31 -2.02 1.41
C PHE A 190 5.45 -0.60 1.96
N LEU A 191 6.49 0.13 1.55
CA LEU A 191 6.68 1.53 1.93
C LEU A 191 5.60 2.42 1.31
N LEU A 192 5.25 2.20 0.05
CA LEU A 192 4.17 2.92 -0.62
C LEU A 192 2.81 2.63 0.00
N LEU A 193 2.51 1.36 0.32
CA LEU A 193 1.30 0.96 1.02
C LEU A 193 1.21 1.60 2.41
N LEU A 194 2.31 1.60 3.18
CA LEU A 194 2.34 2.26 4.47
C LEU A 194 2.10 3.76 4.35
N ALA A 195 2.76 4.42 3.40
CA ALA A 195 2.57 5.85 3.17
C ALA A 195 1.12 6.17 2.79
N ALA A 196 0.54 5.41 1.85
CA ALA A 196 -0.86 5.56 1.45
C ALA A 196 -1.82 5.32 2.62
N ALA A 197 -1.60 4.29 3.44
CA ALA A 197 -2.42 4.00 4.61
C ALA A 197 -2.34 5.12 5.66
N VAL A 198 -1.14 5.62 5.96
CA VAL A 198 -0.95 6.74 6.90
C VAL A 198 -1.68 7.99 6.41
N VAL A 199 -1.55 8.32 5.12
CA VAL A 199 -2.26 9.44 4.50
C VAL A 199 -3.78 9.23 4.60
N ALA A 200 -4.28 8.05 4.21
CA ALA A 200 -5.70 7.71 4.28
C ALA A 200 -6.26 7.87 5.71
N PHE A 201 -5.57 7.35 6.73
CA PHE A 201 -5.99 7.49 8.13
C PHE A 201 -5.87 8.91 8.65
N ALA A 202 -4.87 9.69 8.23
CA ALA A 202 -4.72 11.09 8.63
C ALA A 202 -5.90 11.94 8.12
N PHE A 203 -6.29 11.76 6.85
CA PHE A 203 -7.45 12.44 6.29
C PHE A 203 -8.77 11.97 6.91
N LEU A 204 -8.93 10.65 7.18
CA LEU A 204 -10.09 10.16 7.90
C LEU A 204 -10.22 10.80 9.29
N ARG A 205 -9.11 10.92 10.02
CA ARG A 205 -9.10 11.59 11.32
C ARG A 205 -9.57 13.04 11.20
N SER A 206 -9.14 13.75 10.17
CA SER A 206 -9.61 15.11 9.86
C SER A 206 -11.10 15.14 9.55
N ASP A 207 -11.60 14.20 8.74
CA ASP A 207 -13.02 14.10 8.37
C ASP A 207 -13.92 13.76 9.56
N LEU A 208 -13.37 13.16 10.61
CA LEU A 208 -14.03 12.95 11.90
C LEU A 208 -13.98 14.16 12.84
N GLY A 209 -13.54 15.33 12.34
CA GLY A 209 -13.43 16.56 13.11
C GLY A 209 -12.34 16.54 14.18
N LYS A 210 -11.43 15.56 14.12
CA LYS A 210 -10.31 15.47 15.06
C LYS A 210 -9.09 16.18 14.49
N SER A 211 -8.52 17.10 15.26
CA SER A 211 -7.26 17.74 14.87
C SER A 211 -6.17 16.68 14.64
N LEU A 212 -5.39 16.87 13.59
CA LEU A 212 -4.15 16.10 13.44
C LEU A 212 -3.30 16.29 14.71
N PRO A 213 -2.62 15.24 15.17
CA PRO A 213 -1.73 15.37 16.33
C PRO A 213 -0.78 16.54 16.06
N ARG A 214 -0.73 17.52 16.99
CA ARG A 214 0.24 18.59 16.87
C ARG A 214 1.63 17.98 16.84
N ILE A 215 2.20 17.94 15.64
CA ILE A 215 3.56 17.44 15.44
C ILE A 215 4.48 18.52 16.00
N ARG A 216 5.09 18.25 17.17
CA ARG A 216 6.11 19.12 17.72
C ARG A 216 7.29 19.19 16.75
N PHE A 217 8.06 20.27 16.76
CA PHE A 217 9.23 20.44 15.89
C PHE A 217 10.15 19.20 15.86
N LYS A 218 10.40 18.56 17.00
CA LYS A 218 11.13 17.29 17.08
C LYS A 218 10.46 16.15 16.30
N GLY A 219 9.13 16.12 16.25
CA GLY A 219 8.38 15.14 15.45
C GLY A 219 8.47 15.42 13.96
N ILE A 220 8.44 16.70 13.54
CA ILE A 220 8.68 17.08 12.14
C ILE A 220 10.08 16.64 11.72
N LEU A 221 11.08 16.94 12.53
CA LEU A 221 12.47 16.57 12.25
C LEU A 221 12.63 15.05 12.15
N ALA A 222 12.05 14.28 13.09
CA ALA A 222 12.08 12.81 13.05
C ALA A 222 11.37 12.24 11.81
N PHE A 223 10.23 12.80 11.43
CA PHE A 223 9.49 12.39 10.24
C PHE A 223 10.26 12.73 8.95
N SER A 224 10.83 13.94 8.86
CA SER A 224 11.68 14.33 7.73
C SER A 224 12.93 13.45 7.65
N ALA A 225 13.56 13.11 8.77
CA ALA A 225 14.70 12.20 8.81
C ALA A 225 14.30 10.79 8.35
N ALA A 226 13.13 10.29 8.73
CA ALA A 226 12.62 8.99 8.28
C ALA A 226 12.35 8.98 6.77
N ILE A 227 11.76 10.05 6.22
CA ILE A 227 11.56 10.20 4.76
C ILE A 227 12.90 10.27 4.04
N ALA A 228 13.84 11.06 4.57
CA ALA A 228 15.19 11.16 3.98
C ALA A 228 15.92 9.80 4.01
N ALA A 229 15.82 9.06 5.11
CA ALA A 229 16.41 7.72 5.22
C ALA A 229 15.77 6.72 4.25
N ALA A 230 14.44 6.75 4.10
CA ALA A 230 13.74 5.91 3.13
C ALA A 230 14.12 6.27 1.68
N GLY A 231 14.21 7.57 1.37
CA GLY A 231 14.69 8.06 0.07
C GLY A 231 16.15 7.63 -0.19
N ALA A 232 17.03 7.83 0.77
CA ALA A 232 18.43 7.41 0.68
C ALA A 232 18.56 5.88 0.47
N TYR A 233 17.75 5.09 1.17
CA TYR A 233 17.69 3.64 0.94
C TYR A 233 17.28 3.28 -0.49
N VAL A 234 16.24 3.93 -1.03
CA VAL A 234 15.80 3.72 -2.42
C VAL A 234 16.93 4.07 -3.41
N LEU A 235 17.57 5.23 -3.23
CA LEU A 235 18.68 5.65 -4.07
C LEU A 235 19.91 4.73 -3.94
N TYR A 236 20.22 4.27 -2.72
CA TYR A 236 21.28 3.27 -2.48
C TYR A 236 21.01 1.97 -3.25
N VAL A 237 19.77 1.47 -3.21
CA VAL A 237 19.43 0.22 -3.94
C VAL A 237 19.61 0.39 -5.46
N PHE A 238 19.33 1.56 -6.02
CA PHE A 238 19.59 1.83 -7.43
C PHE A 238 21.09 1.88 -7.74
N ALA A 239 21.87 2.59 -6.91
CA ALA A 239 23.30 2.65 -7.07
C ALA A 239 23.96 1.25 -6.98
N ALA A 240 23.58 0.45 -5.98
CA ALA A 240 24.08 -0.91 -5.82
C ALA A 240 23.71 -1.83 -7.01
N ARG A 241 22.58 -1.60 -7.66
CA ARG A 241 22.22 -2.34 -8.88
C ARG A 241 23.06 -1.93 -10.09
N ALA A 242 23.34 -0.63 -10.24
CA ALA A 242 24.21 -0.15 -11.28
C ALA A 242 25.64 -0.74 -11.13
N GLU A 243 26.16 -0.81 -9.90
CA GLU A 243 27.44 -1.45 -9.61
C GLU A 243 27.46 -2.93 -10.01
N LEU A 244 26.39 -3.69 -9.76
CA LEU A 244 26.28 -5.10 -10.15
C LEU A 244 26.25 -5.31 -11.67
N THR A 245 25.79 -4.32 -12.43
CA THR A 245 25.79 -4.36 -13.90
C THR A 245 27.06 -3.79 -14.52
N GLU A 246 28.02 -3.36 -13.69
CA GLU A 246 29.29 -2.77 -14.12
C GLU A 246 29.15 -1.51 -15.00
N ILE A 247 28.00 -0.81 -14.87
CA ILE A 247 27.73 0.44 -15.58
C ILE A 247 27.56 1.58 -14.59
N ASP A 248 27.79 2.81 -15.05
CA ASP A 248 27.53 3.98 -14.21
C ASP A 248 26.04 4.19 -13.93
N VAL A 249 25.73 4.90 -12.85
CA VAL A 249 24.35 5.11 -12.40
C VAL A 249 23.50 5.84 -13.43
N HIS A 250 24.06 6.77 -14.19
CA HIS A 250 23.33 7.51 -15.21
C HIS A 250 22.98 6.60 -16.39
N ARG A 251 23.94 5.80 -16.87
CA ARG A 251 23.73 4.81 -17.93
C ARG A 251 22.67 3.77 -17.50
N TYR A 252 22.77 3.30 -16.25
CA TYR A 252 21.75 2.43 -15.67
C TYR A 252 20.37 3.08 -15.66
N ALA A 253 20.29 4.40 -15.39
CA ALA A 253 19.02 5.12 -15.44
C ALA A 253 18.43 5.19 -16.84
N VAL A 254 19.26 5.41 -17.87
CA VAL A 254 18.85 5.38 -19.28
C VAL A 254 18.28 4.01 -19.65
N GLU A 255 19.02 2.93 -19.38
CA GLU A 255 18.61 1.56 -19.70
C GLU A 255 17.31 1.14 -18.95
N MET A 256 17.18 1.57 -17.69
CA MET A 256 15.96 1.32 -16.91
C MET A 256 14.77 2.12 -17.39
N LEU A 257 14.95 3.36 -17.89
CA LEU A 257 13.88 4.12 -18.51
C LEU A 257 13.37 3.40 -19.77
N GLU A 258 14.28 2.94 -20.62
CA GLU A 258 13.96 2.15 -21.81
C GLU A 258 13.23 0.85 -21.45
N PHE A 259 13.75 0.12 -20.45
CA PHE A 259 13.09 -1.09 -19.95
C PHE A 259 11.65 -0.83 -19.47
N LEU A 260 11.42 0.31 -18.80
CA LEU A 260 10.08 0.71 -18.36
C LEU A 260 9.18 1.25 -19.48
N GLY A 261 9.68 1.35 -20.70
CA GLY A 261 8.94 1.82 -21.88
C GLY A 261 9.06 3.32 -22.13
N GLY A 262 10.02 3.98 -21.47
CA GLY A 262 10.34 5.38 -21.70
C GLY A 262 11.51 5.55 -22.65
N GLN A 263 11.45 6.52 -23.53
CA GLN A 263 12.57 6.96 -24.35
C GLN A 263 13.19 8.20 -23.71
N PRO A 264 14.42 8.15 -23.19
CA PRO A 264 15.08 9.29 -22.58
C PRO A 264 15.17 10.48 -23.53
N THR A 265 15.10 11.70 -23.01
CA THR A 265 15.31 12.88 -23.84
C THR A 265 16.77 13.03 -24.21
N PRO A 266 17.10 13.57 -25.40
CA PRO A 266 18.49 13.76 -25.81
C PRO A 266 19.33 14.58 -24.82
N ALA A 267 18.71 15.56 -24.17
CA ALA A 267 19.38 16.35 -23.13
C ALA A 267 19.73 15.53 -21.88
N PHE A 268 18.92 14.54 -21.52
CA PHE A 268 19.21 13.63 -20.42
C PHE A 268 20.29 12.61 -20.81
N GLU A 269 20.19 12.01 -21.99
CA GLU A 269 21.18 11.04 -22.49
C GLU A 269 22.61 11.60 -22.56
N GLN A 270 22.75 12.89 -22.91
CA GLN A 270 24.04 13.57 -23.05
C GLN A 270 24.68 13.93 -21.70
N LEU A 271 24.02 13.74 -20.58
CA LEU A 271 24.62 13.98 -19.28
C LEU A 271 25.72 12.94 -19.01
N SER A 272 26.90 13.42 -18.60
CA SER A 272 28.00 12.52 -18.25
C SER A 272 27.75 11.88 -16.87
N GLY A 273 27.73 10.56 -16.83
CA GLY A 273 27.65 9.78 -15.59
C GLY A 273 28.85 9.96 -14.64
N ASP A 274 29.98 10.46 -15.14
CA ASP A 274 31.18 10.71 -14.33
C ASP A 274 31.02 11.91 -13.40
N THR A 275 30.10 12.82 -13.73
CA THR A 275 29.84 14.01 -12.92
C THR A 275 28.90 13.68 -11.75
N TRP A 276 29.07 14.37 -10.60
CA TRP A 276 28.14 14.24 -9.49
C TRP A 276 26.71 14.62 -9.89
N PHE A 277 26.57 15.60 -10.78
CA PHE A 277 25.28 16.05 -11.28
C PHE A 277 24.59 14.98 -12.14
N GLY A 278 25.33 14.35 -13.06
CA GLY A 278 24.80 13.27 -13.89
C GLY A 278 24.37 12.06 -13.03
N ARG A 279 25.16 11.68 -12.03
CA ARG A 279 24.80 10.62 -11.05
C ARG A 279 23.53 10.96 -10.29
N LEU A 280 23.41 12.19 -9.76
CA LEU A 280 22.21 12.64 -9.04
C LEU A 280 21.00 12.70 -9.97
N ALA A 281 21.14 13.21 -11.19
CA ALA A 281 20.08 13.25 -12.18
C ALA A 281 19.61 11.84 -12.55
N GLY A 282 20.53 10.90 -12.72
CA GLY A 282 20.23 9.48 -12.96
C GLY A 282 19.42 8.87 -11.81
N LEU A 283 19.86 9.05 -10.56
CA LEU A 283 19.14 8.53 -9.39
C LEU A 283 17.72 9.13 -9.24
N LEU A 284 17.58 10.43 -9.47
CA LEU A 284 16.28 11.11 -9.40
C LEU A 284 15.35 10.66 -10.53
N ALA A 285 15.88 10.51 -11.76
CA ALA A 285 15.12 9.99 -12.89
C ALA A 285 14.64 8.55 -12.64
N LEU A 286 15.50 7.69 -12.07
CA LEU A 286 15.13 6.34 -11.65
C LEU A 286 14.01 6.33 -10.61
N ALA A 287 14.17 7.13 -9.55
CA ALA A 287 13.17 7.21 -8.50
C ALA A 287 11.82 7.68 -9.05
N LEU A 288 11.84 8.70 -9.92
CA LEU A 288 10.66 9.24 -10.56
C LEU A 288 10.05 8.24 -11.56
N ALA A 289 10.86 7.60 -12.39
CA ALA A 289 10.40 6.58 -13.33
C ALA A 289 9.66 5.46 -12.61
N TYR A 290 10.18 4.96 -11.49
CA TYR A 290 9.49 3.93 -10.70
C TYR A 290 8.15 4.40 -10.11
N LEU A 291 7.98 5.69 -9.90
CA LEU A 291 6.70 6.23 -9.45
C LEU A 291 5.69 6.42 -10.58
N VAL A 292 6.16 6.73 -11.79
CA VAL A 292 5.24 7.13 -12.87
C VAL A 292 5.30 6.27 -14.13
N HIS A 293 6.08 5.16 -14.15
CA HIS A 293 6.19 4.27 -15.32
C HIS A 293 4.84 3.68 -15.76
N SER A 294 3.86 3.63 -14.88
CA SER A 294 2.51 3.21 -15.23
C SER A 294 1.89 4.05 -16.37
N ALA A 295 2.35 5.28 -16.62
CA ALA A 295 1.95 6.06 -17.78
C ALA A 295 2.41 5.41 -19.09
N PHE A 296 3.67 4.94 -19.15
CA PHE A 296 4.22 4.25 -20.30
C PHE A 296 3.60 2.85 -20.48
N THR A 297 3.43 2.14 -19.37
CA THR A 297 2.74 0.84 -19.37
C THR A 297 1.30 1.00 -19.87
N PHE A 298 0.60 2.06 -19.49
CA PHE A 298 -0.75 2.30 -19.99
C PHE A 298 -0.76 2.70 -21.46
N ALA A 299 0.22 3.45 -21.96
CA ALA A 299 0.35 3.70 -23.40
C ALA A 299 0.54 2.39 -24.19
N ALA A 300 1.35 1.46 -23.68
CA ALA A 300 1.49 0.13 -24.26
C ALA A 300 0.16 -0.67 -24.22
N ILE A 301 -0.60 -0.56 -23.14
CA ILE A 301 -1.90 -1.22 -23.00
C ILE A 301 -2.93 -0.68 -23.99
N VAL A 302 -2.93 0.62 -24.27
CA VAL A 302 -3.86 1.24 -25.24
C VAL A 302 -3.63 0.69 -26.66
N GLU A 303 -2.39 0.39 -27.01
CA GLU A 303 -2.00 -0.21 -28.30
C GLU A 303 -2.17 -1.74 -28.34
N ALA A 304 -2.36 -2.37 -27.18
CA ALA A 304 -2.46 -3.83 -27.08
C ALA A 304 -3.86 -4.35 -27.44
N PRO A 305 -3.97 -5.58 -27.97
CA PRO A 305 -5.27 -6.22 -28.13
C PRO A 305 -5.94 -6.42 -26.75
N PRO A 306 -7.28 -6.26 -26.67
CA PRO A 306 -8.00 -6.41 -25.41
C PRO A 306 -7.79 -7.80 -24.81
N GLN A 307 -7.52 -7.84 -23.53
CA GLN A 307 -7.50 -9.04 -22.70
C GLN A 307 -8.80 -9.09 -21.88
N HIS A 308 -9.25 -10.27 -21.49
CA HIS A 308 -10.53 -10.41 -20.82
C HIS A 308 -10.34 -10.94 -19.39
N GLY A 309 -10.18 -10.04 -18.42
CA GLY A 309 -10.14 -10.37 -17.01
C GLY A 309 -8.79 -10.89 -16.51
N ASP A 310 -7.73 -10.81 -17.30
CA ASP A 310 -6.43 -11.36 -16.95
C ASP A 310 -5.65 -10.49 -15.98
N LEU A 311 -5.90 -9.17 -15.94
CA LEU A 311 -5.28 -8.27 -14.98
C LEU A 311 -6.12 -8.07 -13.72
N LEU A 312 -7.40 -7.74 -13.84
CA LEU A 312 -8.26 -7.46 -12.70
C LEU A 312 -8.37 -8.66 -11.75
N PHE A 313 -8.44 -9.86 -12.31
CA PHE A 313 -8.45 -11.13 -11.59
C PHE A 313 -7.09 -11.83 -11.56
N GLY A 314 -6.06 -11.22 -12.15
CA GLY A 314 -4.72 -11.79 -12.27
C GLY A 314 -4.15 -12.25 -10.93
N TYR A 315 -4.33 -11.45 -9.85
CA TYR A 315 -3.91 -11.84 -8.52
C TYR A 315 -4.63 -13.11 -8.02
N LEU A 316 -5.93 -13.21 -8.23
CA LEU A 316 -6.71 -14.39 -7.82
C LEU A 316 -6.32 -15.61 -8.67
N ARG A 317 -6.09 -15.41 -9.97
CA ARG A 317 -5.61 -16.46 -10.87
C ARG A 317 -4.19 -16.91 -10.49
N GLU A 318 -3.30 -15.99 -10.18
CA GLU A 318 -1.95 -16.33 -9.70
C GLU A 318 -2.00 -17.09 -8.38
N LEU A 319 -2.85 -16.67 -7.44
CA LEU A 319 -3.07 -17.42 -6.19
C LEU A 319 -3.64 -18.81 -6.47
N ALA A 320 -4.62 -18.93 -7.36
CA ALA A 320 -5.20 -20.21 -7.77
C ALA A 320 -4.17 -21.10 -8.48
N ALA A 321 -3.32 -20.53 -9.34
CA ALA A 321 -2.23 -21.24 -9.98
C ALA A 321 -1.19 -21.76 -8.97
N LYS A 322 -0.84 -20.94 -7.98
CA LYS A 322 0.03 -21.38 -6.87
C LYS A 322 -0.56 -22.49 -6.02
N LEU A 323 -1.88 -22.64 -6.03
CA LEU A 323 -2.60 -23.73 -5.40
C LEU A 323 -2.83 -24.93 -6.36
N GLY A 324 -2.35 -24.85 -7.59
CA GLY A 324 -2.53 -25.90 -8.62
C GLY A 324 -3.95 -26.00 -9.18
N LEU A 325 -4.75 -24.93 -9.08
CA LEU A 325 -6.16 -24.91 -9.52
C LEU A 325 -6.34 -24.40 -10.95
N THR A 326 -5.38 -23.68 -11.51
CA THR A 326 -5.41 -23.10 -12.86
C THR A 326 -3.99 -22.85 -13.36
N ASP A 327 -3.84 -22.59 -14.67
CA ASP A 327 -2.57 -22.16 -15.25
C ASP A 327 -2.31 -20.67 -14.95
N ARG A 328 -1.03 -20.27 -14.89
CA ARG A 328 -0.63 -18.87 -14.76
C ARG A 328 -1.05 -18.07 -15.99
N PRO A 329 -1.57 -16.82 -15.80
CA PRO A 329 -1.76 -15.92 -16.92
C PRO A 329 -0.39 -15.49 -17.49
N ASP A 330 -0.22 -15.60 -18.79
CA ASP A 330 0.97 -15.12 -19.50
C ASP A 330 0.76 -13.67 -19.95
N LEU A 331 1.24 -12.73 -19.17
CA LEU A 331 1.25 -11.30 -19.48
C LEU A 331 2.67 -10.75 -19.61
N ASP A 332 3.68 -11.62 -19.61
CA ASP A 332 5.09 -11.20 -19.64
C ASP A 332 5.44 -10.43 -20.91
N TRP A 333 4.77 -10.74 -22.03
CA TRP A 333 4.95 -10.03 -23.30
C TRP A 333 4.62 -8.53 -23.22
N LEU A 334 3.73 -8.12 -22.30
CA LEU A 334 3.29 -6.73 -22.14
C LEU A 334 3.84 -6.09 -20.87
N LEU A 335 3.85 -6.87 -19.76
CA LEU A 335 4.04 -6.33 -18.42
C LEU A 335 5.35 -6.74 -17.75
N ALA A 336 6.24 -7.49 -18.42
CA ALA A 336 7.49 -7.99 -17.82
C ALA A 336 8.20 -6.92 -16.98
N GLY A 337 8.17 -7.07 -15.65
CA GLY A 337 8.78 -6.13 -14.71
C GLY A 337 8.11 -4.75 -14.59
N ARG A 338 6.94 -4.55 -15.21
CA ARG A 338 6.15 -3.31 -15.18
C ARG A 338 4.85 -3.54 -14.42
N PHE A 339 4.38 -2.49 -13.75
CA PHE A 339 3.11 -2.53 -13.03
C PHE A 339 2.08 -1.65 -13.75
N PRO A 340 0.90 -2.18 -14.12
CA PRO A 340 -0.17 -1.37 -14.64
C PRO A 340 -0.77 -0.50 -13.53
N SER A 341 -1.21 0.70 -13.87
CA SER A 341 -2.10 1.47 -13.01
C SER A 341 -3.47 0.78 -12.90
N LEU A 342 -4.28 1.14 -11.90
CA LEU A 342 -5.66 0.61 -11.82
C LEU A 342 -6.48 0.92 -13.09
N PRO A 343 -6.48 2.16 -13.64
CA PRO A 343 -7.15 2.43 -14.91
C PRO A 343 -6.57 1.62 -16.07
N GLY A 344 -5.24 1.36 -16.09
CA GLY A 344 -4.63 0.51 -17.11
C GLY A 344 -5.12 -0.93 -17.07
N ALA A 345 -5.21 -1.51 -15.87
CA ALA A 345 -5.74 -2.86 -15.68
C ALA A 345 -7.21 -2.97 -16.13
N LEU A 346 -8.04 -2.01 -15.72
CA LEU A 346 -9.46 -1.96 -16.12
C LEU A 346 -9.62 -1.80 -17.64
N TYR A 347 -8.79 -0.96 -18.26
CA TYR A 347 -8.84 -0.74 -19.70
C TYR A 347 -8.42 -2.00 -20.48
N LEU A 348 -7.35 -2.66 -20.07
CA LEU A 348 -6.89 -3.88 -20.74
C LEU A 348 -7.97 -4.98 -20.69
N ASP A 349 -8.64 -5.13 -19.56
CA ASP A 349 -9.62 -6.19 -19.35
C ASP A 349 -11.00 -5.90 -19.96
N GLY A 350 -11.37 -4.65 -20.21
CA GLY A 350 -12.71 -4.33 -20.70
C GLY A 350 -12.85 -2.98 -21.39
N GLY A 351 -11.76 -2.40 -21.86
CA GLY A 351 -11.75 -1.14 -22.59
C GLY A 351 -12.30 0.04 -21.78
N VAL A 352 -12.74 1.06 -22.50
CA VAL A 352 -13.30 2.29 -21.91
C VAL A 352 -14.51 2.01 -21.04
N ALA A 353 -15.32 1.00 -21.35
CA ALA A 353 -16.52 0.68 -20.59
C ALA A 353 -16.17 0.22 -19.17
N LEU A 354 -15.22 -0.72 -19.00
CA LEU A 354 -14.81 -1.22 -17.70
C LEU A 354 -14.03 -0.16 -16.92
N LEU A 355 -13.23 0.66 -17.61
CA LEU A 355 -12.55 1.81 -17.02
C LEU A 355 -13.57 2.78 -16.38
N ALA A 356 -14.61 3.16 -17.11
CA ALA A 356 -15.65 4.06 -16.63
C ALA A 356 -16.44 3.46 -15.43
N VAL A 357 -16.87 2.20 -15.55
CA VAL A 357 -17.57 1.49 -14.48
C VAL A 357 -16.70 1.36 -13.24
N GLY A 358 -15.42 1.02 -13.43
CA GLY A 358 -14.46 0.91 -12.33
C GLY A 358 -14.20 2.26 -11.63
N ALA A 359 -14.11 3.34 -12.40
CA ALA A 359 -13.98 4.69 -11.85
C ALA A 359 -15.19 5.08 -10.98
N LEU A 360 -16.41 4.88 -11.51
CA LEU A 360 -17.65 5.15 -10.77
C LEU A 360 -17.73 4.29 -9.50
N ALA A 361 -17.45 2.99 -9.62
CA ALA A 361 -17.45 2.07 -8.48
C ALA A 361 -16.45 2.49 -7.40
N LEU A 362 -15.22 2.84 -7.79
CA LEU A 362 -14.20 3.33 -6.86
C LEU A 362 -14.67 4.58 -6.14
N GLY A 363 -15.21 5.56 -6.86
CA GLY A 363 -15.72 6.79 -6.26
C GLY A 363 -16.84 6.55 -5.26
N VAL A 364 -17.82 5.70 -5.61
CA VAL A 364 -18.90 5.28 -4.69
C VAL A 364 -18.32 4.62 -3.44
N LEU A 365 -17.41 3.67 -3.60
CA LEU A 365 -16.77 2.97 -2.49
C LEU A 365 -15.96 3.91 -1.58
N MET A 366 -15.25 4.88 -2.14
CA MET A 366 -14.53 5.90 -1.38
C MET A 366 -15.49 6.66 -0.44
N ALA A 367 -16.60 7.14 -0.94
CA ALA A 367 -17.58 7.88 -0.15
C ALA A 367 -18.28 6.99 0.89
N LEU A 368 -18.71 5.79 0.50
CA LEU A 368 -19.39 4.86 1.42
C LEU A 368 -18.46 4.37 2.54
N SER A 369 -17.19 4.08 2.24
CA SER A 369 -16.21 3.69 3.27
C SER A 369 -15.96 4.83 4.27
N ALA A 370 -15.93 6.08 3.79
CA ALA A 370 -15.84 7.26 4.66
C ALA A 370 -17.07 7.40 5.57
N ARG A 371 -18.27 7.26 5.01
CA ARG A 371 -19.53 7.29 5.80
C ARG A 371 -19.62 6.13 6.80
N LEU A 372 -19.16 4.94 6.42
CA LEU A 372 -19.08 3.80 7.32
C LEU A 372 -18.17 4.10 8.53
N CYS A 373 -17.02 4.71 8.29
CA CYS A 373 -16.11 5.13 9.36
C CYS A 373 -16.66 6.29 10.20
N GLN A 374 -17.43 7.22 9.61
CA GLN A 374 -18.12 8.26 10.37
C GLN A 374 -19.18 7.66 11.31
N ARG A 375 -19.91 6.65 10.85
CA ARG A 375 -20.93 5.97 11.64
C ARG A 375 -20.33 5.06 12.72
N TYR A 376 -19.21 4.40 12.42
CA TYR A 376 -18.52 3.45 13.29
C TYR A 376 -17.02 3.77 13.42
N PRO A 377 -16.65 4.91 13.98
CA PRO A 377 -15.29 5.47 13.91
C PRO A 377 -14.21 4.60 14.58
N TRP A 378 -14.62 3.62 15.39
CA TRP A 378 -13.71 2.74 16.14
C TRP A 378 -13.85 1.27 15.79
N SER A 379 -14.60 0.96 14.77
CA SER A 379 -14.74 -0.40 14.28
C SER A 379 -13.55 -0.78 13.41
N LEU A 380 -12.77 -1.78 13.84
CA LEU A 380 -11.68 -2.33 13.04
C LEU A 380 -12.18 -2.85 11.69
N THR A 381 -13.43 -3.37 11.65
CA THR A 381 -14.07 -3.77 10.38
C THR A 381 -14.34 -2.57 9.47
N ALA A 382 -14.81 -1.43 10.01
CA ALA A 382 -14.98 -0.23 9.20
C ALA A 382 -13.62 0.30 8.70
N LEU A 383 -12.60 0.28 9.56
CA LEU A 383 -11.24 0.68 9.20
C LEU A 383 -10.62 -0.26 8.17
N SER A 384 -10.95 -1.57 8.15
CA SER A 384 -10.47 -2.49 7.10
C SER A 384 -11.03 -2.13 5.73
N VAL A 385 -12.32 -1.84 5.64
CA VAL A 385 -12.94 -1.38 4.38
C VAL A 385 -12.33 -0.05 3.95
N TRP A 386 -12.15 0.87 4.90
CA TRP A 386 -11.51 2.16 4.64
C TRP A 386 -10.12 2.01 4.05
N VAL A 387 -9.22 1.26 4.72
CA VAL A 387 -7.84 1.12 4.25
C VAL A 387 -7.80 0.43 2.88
N ALA A 388 -8.64 -0.59 2.67
CA ALA A 388 -8.72 -1.28 1.39
C ALA A 388 -9.08 -0.34 0.23
N VAL A 389 -10.14 0.45 0.41
CA VAL A 389 -10.64 1.34 -0.63
C VAL A 389 -9.71 2.54 -0.83
N GLN A 390 -9.30 3.20 0.26
CA GLN A 390 -8.53 4.44 0.15
C GLN A 390 -7.09 4.22 -0.30
N THR A 391 -6.43 3.14 0.14
CA THR A 391 -5.09 2.82 -0.38
C THR A 391 -5.15 2.43 -1.86
N THR A 392 -6.18 1.69 -2.28
CA THR A 392 -6.41 1.44 -3.71
C THR A 392 -6.61 2.74 -4.49
N ALA A 393 -7.41 3.67 -3.98
CA ALA A 393 -7.65 4.96 -4.61
C ALA A 393 -6.37 5.82 -4.71
N LEU A 394 -5.60 5.91 -3.61
CA LEU A 394 -4.37 6.69 -3.57
C LEU A 394 -3.26 6.10 -4.46
N LEU A 395 -3.20 4.79 -4.57
CA LEU A 395 -2.21 4.10 -5.40
C LEU A 395 -2.68 3.87 -6.83
N SER A 396 -3.94 4.12 -7.15
CA SER A 396 -4.53 3.87 -8.46
C SER A 396 -3.76 4.46 -9.65
N PRO A 397 -3.11 5.65 -9.56
CA PRO A 397 -2.29 6.14 -10.66
C PRO A 397 -0.96 5.40 -10.80
N LEU A 398 -0.41 4.85 -9.72
CA LEU A 398 0.93 4.27 -9.67
C LEU A 398 0.92 2.79 -10.01
N LEU A 399 0.00 2.05 -9.39
CA LEU A 399 -0.11 0.60 -9.52
C LEU A 399 -1.51 0.12 -9.13
N MET A 400 -1.86 -1.07 -9.55
CA MET A 400 -3.02 -1.78 -9.03
C MET A 400 -2.65 -2.39 -7.67
N ALA A 401 -3.21 -1.84 -6.58
CA ALA A 401 -2.83 -2.26 -5.22
C ALA A 401 -3.02 -3.77 -4.97
N ALA A 402 -3.98 -4.40 -5.66
CA ALA A 402 -4.23 -5.84 -5.56
C ALA A 402 -3.06 -6.71 -6.07
N GLU A 403 -2.17 -6.18 -6.92
CA GLU A 403 -0.97 -6.90 -7.38
C GLU A 403 0.14 -6.96 -6.34
N VAL A 404 0.06 -6.14 -5.30
CA VAL A 404 0.98 -6.25 -4.17
C VAL A 404 0.58 -7.46 -3.33
N LEU A 405 1.38 -8.51 -3.40
CA LEU A 405 1.07 -9.85 -2.83
C LEU A 405 0.53 -9.84 -1.40
N SER A 406 0.99 -8.92 -0.57
CA SER A 406 0.56 -8.78 0.83
C SER A 406 -0.70 -7.94 1.02
N TYR A 407 -1.12 -7.16 0.02
CA TYR A 407 -2.22 -6.20 0.19
C TYR A 407 -3.58 -6.83 0.54
N PRO A 408 -4.01 -7.94 -0.09
CA PRO A 408 -5.26 -8.59 0.29
C PRO A 408 -5.25 -9.12 1.72
N PHE A 409 -4.08 -9.48 2.24
CA PHE A 409 -3.94 -9.96 3.61
C PHE A 409 -4.17 -8.86 4.65
N VAL A 410 -3.86 -7.59 4.34
CA VAL A 410 -4.14 -6.45 5.23
C VAL A 410 -5.61 -6.41 5.65
N ILE A 411 -6.54 -6.67 4.73
CA ILE A 411 -7.98 -6.72 5.03
C ILE A 411 -8.28 -7.89 5.98
N VAL A 412 -7.77 -9.06 5.65
CA VAL A 412 -7.96 -10.29 6.45
C VAL A 412 -7.41 -10.08 7.87
N GLU A 413 -6.26 -9.44 8.00
CA GLU A 413 -5.61 -9.16 9.28
C GLU A 413 -6.42 -8.21 10.17
N PHE A 414 -6.98 -7.14 9.60
CA PHE A 414 -7.90 -6.27 10.34
C PHE A 414 -9.11 -7.04 10.88
N LEU A 415 -9.68 -7.92 10.05
CA LEU A 415 -10.82 -8.75 10.43
C LEU A 415 -10.43 -9.78 11.50
N LEU A 416 -9.26 -10.40 11.38
CA LEU A 416 -8.73 -11.35 12.35
C LEU A 416 -8.53 -10.68 13.72
N ILE A 417 -7.86 -9.53 13.74
CA ILE A 417 -7.62 -8.79 14.98
C ILE A 417 -8.93 -8.27 15.57
N ALA A 418 -9.90 -7.85 14.74
CA ALA A 418 -11.24 -7.51 15.20
C ALA A 418 -11.95 -8.70 15.87
N ALA A 419 -11.80 -9.90 15.30
CA ALA A 419 -12.37 -11.12 15.89
C ALA A 419 -11.69 -11.47 17.24
N VAL A 420 -10.36 -11.41 17.32
CA VAL A 420 -9.60 -11.62 18.56
C VAL A 420 -10.04 -10.63 19.64
N ALA A 421 -10.18 -9.35 19.29
CA ALA A 421 -10.62 -8.30 20.21
C ALA A 421 -12.08 -8.51 20.69
N ARG A 422 -12.94 -9.15 19.90
CA ARG A 422 -14.31 -9.53 20.30
C ARG A 422 -14.32 -10.73 21.24
N VAL A 423 -13.54 -11.76 20.97
CA VAL A 423 -13.45 -12.97 21.84
C VAL A 423 -12.94 -12.61 23.24
N SER A 424 -11.95 -11.71 23.34
CA SER A 424 -11.47 -11.23 24.64
C SER A 424 -12.56 -10.53 25.46
N ARG A 425 -13.56 -9.91 24.82
CA ARG A 425 -14.74 -9.34 25.47
C ARG A 425 -15.59 -10.42 26.16
N LEU A 426 -15.87 -11.51 25.49
CA LEU A 426 -16.73 -12.57 25.99
C LEU A 426 -16.12 -13.25 27.22
N ARG A 427 -14.80 -13.41 27.25
CA ARG A 427 -14.08 -13.98 28.42
C ARG A 427 -14.06 -13.05 29.61
N ALA A 428 -13.95 -11.74 29.41
CA ALA A 428 -13.94 -10.76 30.50
C ALA A 428 -15.33 -10.54 31.12
N SER A 429 -16.40 -10.83 30.40
CA SER A 429 -17.79 -10.71 30.88
C SER A 429 -18.36 -12.02 31.44
N ALA A 430 -17.62 -13.13 31.39
CA ALA A 430 -18.04 -14.35 32.08
C ALA A 430 -18.07 -14.08 33.59
N PRO A 431 -19.22 -14.30 34.30
CA PRO A 431 -19.28 -14.08 35.73
C PRO A 431 -18.23 -14.95 36.42
N ALA A 432 -17.41 -14.31 37.25
CA ALA A 432 -16.51 -15.05 38.13
C ALA A 432 -17.38 -16.03 38.93
N THR A 433 -17.22 -17.32 38.68
CA THR A 433 -17.84 -18.35 39.51
C THR A 433 -17.31 -18.15 40.92
N HIS A 434 -18.08 -17.45 41.76
CA HIS A 434 -17.77 -17.36 43.16
C HIS A 434 -17.63 -18.81 43.69
N PRO A 435 -16.51 -19.17 44.29
CA PRO A 435 -16.43 -20.44 45.00
C PRO A 435 -17.50 -20.44 46.05
N VAL A 436 -18.45 -21.38 45.93
CA VAL A 436 -19.47 -21.61 46.94
C VAL A 436 -18.72 -21.92 48.24
N ARG A 437 -18.72 -20.99 49.20
CA ARG A 437 -18.19 -21.25 50.57
C ARG A 437 -18.99 -22.43 51.10
N PRO A 438 -18.32 -23.53 51.54
CA PRO A 438 -19.01 -24.59 52.21
C PRO A 438 -19.69 -24.01 53.45
N ALA A 439 -21.00 -24.25 53.60
CA ALA A 439 -21.75 -23.87 54.78
C ALA A 439 -21.12 -24.57 55.98
N GLU A 440 -20.51 -23.80 56.86
CA GLU A 440 -20.11 -24.28 58.17
C GLU A 440 -21.36 -24.72 58.91
N ARG A 441 -21.51 -26.04 59.06
CA ARG A 441 -22.52 -26.66 59.94
C ARG A 441 -22.01 -26.50 61.35
N GLY A 442 -22.61 -25.57 62.11
CA GLY A 442 -22.58 -25.53 63.58
C GLY A 442 -23.62 -26.43 64.18
#